data_d162354231a6bbc36fae0d79d133adfc
#
_entry.id   d162354231a6bbc36fae0d79d133adfc
#
_cell.length_a   1.000
_cell.length_b   1.000
_cell.length_c   1.000
_cell.angle_alpha   90.00
_cell.angle_beta   90.00
_cell.angle_gamma   90.00
#
_symmetry.space_group_name_H-M   'P 1'
#
loop_
_entity.id
_entity.type
_entity.pdbx_description
1 polymer ?
#
loop_
_entity_poly.entity_id
_entity_poly.type
_entity_poly.pdbx_seq_one_letter_code
_entity_poly.pdbx_strand_id
1 'polypeptide(L)'
;MKINKTRTPFEKREITIAYANSLKGRDKRYFISDTFPGLCLKVEVTGHKAWVYFYRAKGRKARPISIGSYLTTSPAKARERVKMITKEIMLGKDPLEDRDKLKVEENLKEALT
;
A
#
# COMPACT_ATOMS: atom_id res chain seq x y z
N MET A 1 -22.76 22.91 -5.52
CA MET A 1 -22.29 22.47 -5.44
C MET A 1 -21.54 21.85 -5.30
N LYS A 2 -21.29 21.67 -5.22
CA LYS A 2 -20.73 21.11 -5.18
C LYS A 2 -19.81 20.57 -4.92
N ILE A 3 -19.39 20.43 -4.76
CA ILE A 3 -18.72 19.86 -4.56
C ILE A 3 -17.84 19.48 -4.20
N ASN A 4 -17.50 19.64 -3.94
CA ASN A 4 -16.63 19.29 -3.47
C ASN A 4 -16.19 18.51 -3.04
N LYS A 5 -16.45 18.32 -2.89
CA LYS A 5 -16.17 17.38 -2.48
C LYS A 5 -15.22 16.58 -2.64
N THR A 6 -15.12 16.54 -3.18
CA THR A 6 -14.15 15.77 -3.61
C THR A 6 -12.77 16.12 -3.32
N ARG A 7 -12.49 16.72 -2.25
CA ARG A 7 -11.19 17.07 -1.93
C ARG A 7 -10.51 16.10 -1.11
N THR A 8 -10.71 14.81 -1.35
CA THR A 8 -9.89 13.78 -0.75
C THR A 8 -8.49 13.85 -1.36
N PRO A 9 -7.42 13.59 -0.62
CA PRO A 9 -6.08 13.54 -1.20
C PRO A 9 -5.90 12.36 -2.15
N PHE A 10 -6.87 11.45 -2.21
CA PHE A 10 -6.81 10.30 -3.09
C PHE A 10 -7.98 10.33 -4.05
N GLU A 11 -7.71 10.18 -5.34
CA GLU A 11 -8.74 9.89 -6.30
C GLU A 11 -9.04 8.41 -6.21
N LYS A 12 -10.30 8.05 -6.13
CA LYS A 12 -10.70 6.64 -6.01
C LYS A 12 -11.23 6.14 -7.35
N ARG A 13 -10.54 5.17 -7.93
CA ARG A 13 -10.98 4.55 -9.18
C ARG A 13 -10.28 3.21 -9.35
N GLU A 14 -10.83 2.36 -10.20
CA GLU A 14 -10.20 1.09 -10.51
C GLU A 14 -8.89 1.36 -11.26
N ILE A 15 -7.78 0.88 -10.72
CA ILE A 15 -6.48 1.09 -11.33
C ILE A 15 -6.18 -0.07 -12.27
N THR A 16 -6.23 0.23 -13.56
CA THR A 16 -5.90 -0.73 -14.61
C THR A 16 -4.44 -0.51 -15.02
N ILE A 17 -3.88 -1.47 -15.75
CA ILE A 17 -2.51 -1.34 -16.26
C ILE A 17 -2.40 -0.11 -17.14
N ALA A 18 -3.37 0.10 -18.04
CA ALA A 18 -3.36 1.26 -18.94
C ALA A 18 -3.38 2.57 -18.16
N TYR A 19 -4.23 2.66 -17.14
CA TYR A 19 -4.31 3.88 -16.34
C TYR A 19 -3.02 4.12 -15.57
N ALA A 20 -2.48 3.08 -14.93
CA ALA A 20 -1.24 3.20 -14.18
C ALA A 20 -0.08 3.65 -15.07
N ASN A 21 -0.02 3.10 -16.29
CA ASN A 21 1.03 3.48 -17.24
C ASN A 21 0.92 4.94 -17.67
N SER A 22 -0.28 5.53 -17.62
CA SER A 22 -0.48 6.92 -18.01
C SER A 22 -0.06 7.91 -16.92
N LEU A 23 0.13 7.44 -15.70
CA LEU A 23 0.48 8.31 -14.57
C LEU A 23 1.95 8.70 -14.61
N LYS A 24 2.22 9.97 -14.35
CA LYS A 24 3.58 10.51 -14.37
C LYS A 24 3.92 11.14 -13.03
N GLY A 25 5.22 11.30 -12.79
CA GLY A 25 5.68 12.00 -11.60
C GLY A 25 5.20 13.44 -11.61
N ARG A 26 4.98 13.97 -10.41
CA ARG A 26 4.57 15.36 -10.21
C ARG A 26 5.56 16.02 -9.25
N ASP A 27 5.31 17.27 -8.90
CA ASP A 27 6.16 18.00 -7.97
C ASP A 27 6.27 17.31 -6.63
N LYS A 28 5.21 16.62 -6.22
CA LYS A 28 5.19 15.88 -4.97
C LYS A 28 4.68 14.47 -5.21
N ARG A 29 5.11 13.55 -4.36
CA ARG A 29 4.58 12.20 -4.36
C ARG A 29 3.07 12.25 -4.14
N TYR A 30 2.35 11.40 -4.86
CA TYR A 30 0.90 11.36 -4.71
C TYR A 30 0.42 9.92 -4.75
N PHE A 31 -0.83 9.71 -4.32
CA PHE A 31 -1.46 8.39 -4.26
C PHE A 31 -2.75 8.39 -5.04
N ILE A 32 -3.02 7.29 -5.73
CA ILE A 32 -4.30 7.04 -6.36
C ILE A 32 -4.92 5.86 -5.64
N SER A 33 -6.13 6.03 -5.12
CA SER A 33 -6.83 4.96 -4.41
C SER A 33 -7.54 4.04 -5.38
N ASP A 34 -7.32 2.72 -5.23
CA ASP A 34 -8.06 1.73 -6.00
C ASP A 34 -9.47 1.58 -5.42
N THR A 35 -10.36 0.96 -6.19
CA THR A 35 -11.70 0.64 -5.67
C THR A 35 -11.65 -0.42 -4.58
N PHE A 36 -10.57 -1.20 -4.54
CA PHE A 36 -10.35 -2.15 -3.45
C PHE A 36 -9.93 -1.36 -2.21
N PRO A 37 -10.69 -1.43 -1.11
CA PRO A 37 -10.45 -0.57 0.05
C PRO A 37 -9.03 -0.66 0.60
N GLY A 38 -8.42 0.49 0.78
CA GLY A 38 -7.09 0.59 1.37
C GLY A 38 -5.93 0.42 0.41
N LEU A 39 -6.18 -0.10 -0.79
CA LEU A 39 -5.11 -0.29 -1.77
C LEU A 39 -4.90 0.99 -2.57
N CYS A 40 -3.66 1.45 -2.62
CA CYS A 40 -3.28 2.66 -3.34
C CYS A 40 -2.06 2.41 -4.20
N LEU A 41 -1.97 3.17 -5.29
CA LEU A 41 -0.76 3.23 -6.10
C LEU A 41 -0.04 4.51 -5.74
N LYS A 42 1.17 4.39 -5.23
CA LYS A 42 2.01 5.52 -4.89
C LYS A 42 2.83 5.90 -6.11
N VAL A 43 2.79 7.17 -6.50
CA VAL A 43 3.59 7.68 -7.61
C VAL A 43 4.59 8.68 -7.06
N GLU A 44 5.88 8.36 -7.22
CA GLU A 44 6.95 9.22 -6.75
C GLU A 44 7.23 10.35 -7.72
N VAL A 45 7.94 11.35 -7.26
CA VAL A 45 8.32 12.50 -8.06
C VAL A 45 9.05 12.07 -9.33
N THR A 46 9.85 11.01 -9.23
CA THR A 46 10.62 10.46 -10.36
C THR A 46 9.76 9.69 -11.35
N GLY A 47 8.50 9.42 -11.01
CA GLY A 47 7.62 8.60 -11.83
C GLY A 47 7.60 7.13 -11.43
N HIS A 48 8.43 6.73 -10.50
CA HIS A 48 8.41 5.37 -9.97
C HIS A 48 7.10 5.09 -9.26
N LYS A 49 6.52 3.91 -9.47
CA LYS A 49 5.22 3.55 -8.90
C LYS A 49 5.34 2.31 -8.04
N ALA A 50 4.60 2.28 -6.96
CA ALA A 50 4.58 1.14 -6.06
C ALA A 50 3.21 1.00 -5.42
N TRP A 51 2.83 -0.26 -5.13
CA TRP A 51 1.56 -0.54 -4.47
C TRP A 51 1.74 -0.43 -2.96
N VAL A 52 0.78 0.23 -2.31
CA VAL A 52 0.77 0.41 -0.86
C VAL A 52 -0.63 0.09 -0.36
N TYR A 53 -0.70 -0.66 0.73
CA TYR A 53 -1.97 -0.96 1.38
C TYR A 53 -1.99 -0.26 2.74
N PHE A 54 -2.98 0.62 2.93
CA PHE A 54 -3.19 1.27 4.22
C PHE A 54 -4.16 0.43 5.01
N TYR A 55 -3.70 -0.15 6.11
CA TYR A 55 -4.54 -0.99 6.92
C TYR A 55 -4.57 -0.49 8.36
N ARG A 56 -5.58 -0.92 9.08
CA ARG A 56 -5.72 -0.57 10.48
C ARG A 56 -5.90 -1.86 11.28
N ALA A 57 -4.93 -2.17 12.13
CA ALA A 57 -5.07 -3.23 13.08
C ALA A 57 -6.00 -2.76 14.20
N LYS A 58 -6.67 -3.70 14.86
CA LYS A 58 -7.66 -3.37 15.88
C LYS A 58 -7.10 -2.42 16.93
N GLY A 59 -7.78 -1.28 17.11
CA GLY A 59 -7.40 -0.30 18.10
C GLY A 59 -6.20 0.55 17.77
N ARG A 60 -5.72 0.52 16.53
CA ARG A 60 -4.55 1.28 16.12
C ARG A 60 -4.84 2.20 14.94
N LYS A 61 -3.93 3.14 14.71
CA LYS A 61 -4.03 4.02 13.55
C LYS A 61 -3.72 3.28 12.28
N ALA A 62 -4.20 3.79 11.16
CA ALA A 62 -3.90 3.21 9.86
C ALA A 62 -2.39 3.29 9.59
N ARG A 63 -1.83 2.21 9.05
CA ARG A 63 -0.41 2.13 8.70
C ARG A 63 -0.27 1.66 7.26
N PRO A 64 0.72 2.20 6.52
CA PRO A 64 0.98 1.71 5.17
C PRO A 64 1.88 0.47 5.21
N ILE A 65 1.56 -0.50 4.38
CA ILE A 65 2.43 -1.65 4.16
C ILE A 65 2.73 -1.73 2.68
N SER A 66 4.00 -1.88 2.34
CA SER A 66 4.41 -1.98 0.94
C SER A 66 4.00 -3.34 0.37
N ILE A 67 3.29 -3.31 -0.75
CA ILE A 67 2.83 -4.52 -1.43
C ILE A 67 3.83 -4.94 -2.49
N GLY A 68 4.43 -3.98 -3.18
CA GLY A 68 5.42 -4.28 -4.20
C GLY A 68 5.52 -3.18 -5.23
N SER A 69 6.58 -3.25 -6.03
CA SER A 69 6.79 -2.32 -7.13
C SER A 69 5.77 -2.58 -8.23
N TYR A 70 5.29 -1.51 -8.85
CA TYR A 70 4.38 -1.64 -9.99
C TYR A 70 5.03 -2.44 -11.14
N LEU A 71 6.34 -2.33 -11.30
CA LEU A 71 7.04 -3.03 -12.38
C LEU A 71 6.97 -4.55 -12.25
N THR A 72 6.86 -5.06 -11.04
CA THR A 72 6.85 -6.50 -10.77
C THR A 72 5.52 -7.02 -10.27
N THR A 73 4.58 -6.13 -9.99
CA THR A 73 3.31 -6.51 -9.38
C THR A 73 2.16 -5.88 -10.16
N SER A 74 1.38 -6.71 -10.84
CA SER A 74 0.20 -6.24 -11.58
C SER A 74 -0.90 -5.81 -10.60
N PRO A 75 -1.90 -5.04 -11.06
CA PRO A 75 -3.04 -4.69 -10.20
C PRO A 75 -3.74 -5.90 -9.62
N ALA A 76 -3.91 -6.96 -10.41
CA ALA A 76 -4.56 -8.18 -9.93
C ALA A 76 -3.76 -8.83 -8.81
N LYS A 77 -2.45 -8.91 -8.96
CA LYS A 77 -1.59 -9.47 -7.92
C LYS A 77 -1.59 -8.62 -6.66
N ALA A 78 -1.60 -7.30 -6.81
CA ALA A 78 -1.67 -6.40 -5.67
C ALA A 78 -2.94 -6.66 -4.86
N ARG A 79 -4.07 -6.82 -5.55
CA ARG A 79 -5.35 -7.10 -4.88
C ARG A 79 -5.34 -8.44 -4.17
N GLU A 80 -4.72 -9.47 -4.78
CA GLU A 80 -4.59 -10.77 -4.14
C GLU A 80 -3.79 -10.68 -2.85
N ARG A 81 -2.67 -9.97 -2.89
CA ARG A 81 -1.84 -9.79 -1.69
C ARG A 81 -2.58 -9.08 -0.59
N VAL A 82 -3.36 -8.06 -0.94
CA VAL A 82 -4.19 -7.35 0.03
C VAL A 82 -5.23 -8.28 0.66
N LYS A 83 -5.83 -9.17 -0.12
CA LYS A 83 -6.78 -10.13 0.40
C LYS A 83 -6.13 -11.03 1.46
N MET A 84 -4.92 -11.49 1.20
CA MET A 84 -4.19 -12.32 2.16
C MET A 84 -3.89 -11.58 3.45
N ILE A 85 -3.43 -10.33 3.31
CA ILE A 85 -3.15 -9.48 4.48
C ILE A 85 -4.42 -9.23 5.28
N THR A 86 -5.53 -8.97 4.59
CA THR A 86 -6.82 -8.74 5.24
C THR A 86 -7.23 -9.95 6.07
N LYS A 87 -7.02 -11.15 5.54
CA LYS A 87 -7.32 -12.37 6.29
C LYS A 87 -6.51 -12.46 7.58
N GLU A 88 -5.23 -12.13 7.50
CA GLU A 88 -4.36 -12.15 8.69
C GLU A 88 -4.83 -11.15 9.73
N ILE A 89 -5.22 -9.96 9.30
CA ILE A 89 -5.73 -8.95 10.21
C ILE A 89 -7.02 -9.41 10.89
N MET A 90 -7.90 -10.07 10.14
CA MET A 90 -9.14 -10.61 10.71
C MET A 90 -8.88 -11.69 11.73
N LEU A 91 -7.74 -12.37 11.64
CA LEU A 91 -7.33 -13.38 12.63
C LEU A 91 -6.61 -12.75 13.81
N GLY A 92 -6.54 -11.42 13.87
CA GLY A 92 -5.92 -10.73 14.98
C GLY A 92 -4.43 -10.47 14.82
N LYS A 93 -3.86 -10.75 13.65
CA LYS A 93 -2.44 -10.52 13.41
C LYS A 93 -2.19 -9.10 12.93
N ASP A 94 -0.99 -8.62 13.17
CA ASP A 94 -0.53 -7.33 12.65
C ASP A 94 0.70 -7.58 11.77
N PRO A 95 0.56 -7.53 10.45
CA PRO A 95 1.66 -7.88 9.54
C PRO A 95 2.93 -7.06 9.73
N LEU A 96 2.79 -5.76 9.99
CA LEU A 96 3.97 -4.92 10.20
C LEU A 96 4.65 -5.21 11.52
N GLU A 97 3.88 -5.46 12.56
CA GLU A 97 4.42 -5.82 13.85
C GLU A 97 5.19 -7.14 13.78
N ASP A 98 4.63 -8.12 13.10
CA ASP A 98 5.28 -9.41 12.90
C ASP A 98 6.56 -9.25 12.11
N ARG A 99 6.55 -8.42 11.07
CA ARG A 99 7.72 -8.14 10.26
C ARG A 99 8.81 -7.45 11.09
N ASP A 100 8.43 -6.51 11.94
CA ASP A 100 9.36 -5.80 12.80
C ASP A 100 10.02 -6.75 13.80
N LYS A 101 9.26 -7.69 14.35
CA LYS A 101 9.80 -8.70 15.27
C LYS A 101 10.82 -9.58 14.59
N LEU A 102 10.55 -10.03 13.39
CA LEU A 102 11.49 -10.84 12.62
C LEU A 102 12.79 -10.09 12.36
N LYS A 103 12.68 -8.80 12.06
CA LYS A 103 13.85 -7.97 11.81
C LYS A 103 14.72 -7.84 13.04
N VAL A 104 14.12 -7.68 14.21
CA VAL A 104 14.84 -7.61 15.48
C VAL A 104 15.55 -8.93 15.75
N GLU A 105 14.88 -10.05 15.53
CA GLU A 105 15.50 -11.37 15.73
C GLU A 105 16.70 -11.59 14.82
N GLU A 106 16.58 -11.20 13.55
CA GLU A 106 17.70 -11.32 12.61
C GLU A 106 18.88 -10.46 13.03
N ASN A 107 18.61 -9.24 13.47
CA ASN A 107 19.67 -8.34 13.94
C ASN A 107 20.36 -8.90 15.18
N LEU A 108 19.62 -9.51 16.08
CA LEU A 108 20.19 -10.15 17.26
C LEU A 108 21.08 -11.33 16.89
N LYS A 109 20.65 -12.13 15.93
CA LYS A 109 21.46 -13.25 15.46
C LYS A 109 22.79 -12.78 14.89
N GLU A 110 22.76 -11.74 14.08
CA GLU A 110 23.97 -11.17 13.51
C GLU A 110 24.90 -10.63 14.59
N ALA A 111 24.34 -10.00 15.61
CA ALA A 111 25.15 -9.46 16.71
C ALA A 111 25.77 -10.54 17.55
N LEU A 112 25.19 -11.74 17.59
CA LEU A 112 25.69 -12.85 18.40
C LEU A 112 26.64 -13.75 17.64
N THR A 113 26.75 -13.62 16.35
CA THR A 113 27.73 -14.35 15.56
C THR A 113 28.96 -13.48 15.31
#